data_4a547efce2f4f40dada90d958be4bc2c
#
_entry.id   4a547efce2f4f40dada90d958be4bc2c
#
_cell.length_a   1.000
_cell.length_b   1.000
_cell.length_c   1.000
_cell.angle_alpha   90.00
_cell.angle_beta   90.00
_cell.angle_gamma   90.00
#
_symmetry.space_group_name_H-M   'P 1'
#
loop_
_entity.id
_entity.type
_entity.pdbx_description
1 polymer ?
#
loop_
_entity_poly.entity_id
_entity_poly.type
_entity_poly.pdbx_seq_one_letter_code
_entity_poly.pdbx_strand_id
1 'polypeptide(L)' 'MSFLNSLSLKDRRRLRVIVKKVHLKNYPTHMITDYEADKLVEAFGEETVYNMLKSNVGTNVD' A
#
# COMPACT_ATOMS: atom_id res chain seq x y z
N MET A 1 -0.85 -10.10 -15.39
CA MET A 1 -1.88 -9.72 -14.47
C MET A 1 -1.33 -9.50 -13.11
N SER A 2 -1.78 -8.49 -12.47
CA SER A 2 -1.30 -8.14 -11.16
C SER A 2 -2.10 -8.87 -10.08
N PHE A 3 -1.43 -9.30 -9.02
CA PHE A 3 -2.13 -9.90 -7.89
C PHE A 3 -3.07 -8.88 -7.23
N LEU A 4 -2.86 -7.60 -7.48
CA LEU A 4 -3.74 -6.56 -6.95
C LEU A 4 -5.18 -6.75 -7.40
N ASN A 5 -5.38 -7.34 -8.54
CA ASN A 5 -6.72 -7.57 -9.05
C ASN A 5 -7.49 -8.59 -8.21
N SER A 6 -6.79 -9.40 -7.44
CA SER A 6 -7.45 -10.38 -6.58
C SER A 6 -7.73 -9.85 -5.18
N LEU A 7 -7.26 -8.65 -4.88
CA LEU A 7 -7.53 -8.04 -3.59
C LEU A 7 -8.85 -7.30 -3.60
N SER A 8 -9.49 -7.22 -2.45
CA SER A 8 -10.72 -6.44 -2.34
C SER A 8 -10.40 -4.96 -2.50
N LEU A 9 -11.41 -4.20 -2.86
CA LEU A 9 -11.24 -2.77 -2.99
C LEU A 9 -10.79 -2.15 -1.67
N LYS A 10 -11.32 -2.66 -0.57
CA LYS A 10 -10.94 -2.19 0.75
C LYS A 10 -9.46 -2.40 1.03
N ASP A 11 -8.94 -3.58 0.69
CA ASP A 11 -7.52 -3.87 0.91
C ASP A 11 -6.65 -3.02 0.01
N ARG A 12 -7.06 -2.81 -1.23
CA ARG A 12 -6.29 -1.98 -2.15
C ARG A 12 -6.19 -0.54 -1.65
N ARG A 13 -7.28 -0.01 -1.14
CA ARG A 13 -7.28 1.34 -0.57
C ARG A 13 -6.37 1.42 0.64
N ARG A 14 -6.41 0.39 1.49
CA ARG A 14 -5.56 0.34 2.66
C ARG A 14 -4.08 0.37 2.28
N LEU A 15 -3.73 -0.41 1.26
CA LEU A 15 -2.35 -0.44 0.79
C LEU A 15 -1.90 0.91 0.25
N ARG A 16 -2.78 1.59 -0.47
CA ARG A 16 -2.44 2.93 -0.96
C ARG A 16 -2.15 3.87 0.18
N VAL A 17 -2.96 3.82 1.22
CA VAL A 17 -2.76 4.68 2.39
C VAL A 17 -1.42 4.38 3.04
N ILE A 18 -1.10 3.10 3.23
CA ILE A 18 0.15 2.70 3.84
C ILE A 18 1.34 3.21 3.04
N VAL A 19 1.32 2.98 1.74
CA VAL A 19 2.41 3.37 0.86
C VAL A 19 2.59 4.88 0.85
N LYS A 20 1.49 5.62 0.78
CA LYS A 20 1.56 7.07 0.77
C LYS A 20 2.15 7.61 2.06
N LYS A 21 1.78 7.02 3.19
CA LYS A 21 2.33 7.44 4.47
C LYS A 21 3.83 7.19 4.56
N VAL A 22 4.26 6.02 4.13
CA VAL A 22 5.67 5.68 4.15
C VAL A 22 6.45 6.61 3.23
N HIS A 23 5.90 6.89 2.06
CA HIS A 23 6.56 7.78 1.12
C HIS A 23 6.71 9.18 1.68
N LEU A 24 5.65 9.71 2.29
CA LEU A 24 5.70 11.04 2.88
C LEU A 24 6.68 11.12 4.04
N LYS A 25 6.83 10.04 4.78
CA LYS A 25 7.78 10.02 5.87
C LYS A 25 9.21 10.23 5.36
N ASN A 26 9.53 9.64 4.20
CA ASN A 26 10.85 9.76 3.63
C ASN A 26 11.01 10.99 2.74
N TYR A 27 9.92 11.45 2.15
CA TYR A 27 9.95 12.60 1.24
C TYR A 27 8.79 13.54 1.57
N PRO A 28 8.92 14.33 2.64
CA PRO A 28 7.80 15.11 3.18
C PRO A 28 7.15 16.10 2.22
N THR A 29 7.86 16.51 1.19
CA THR A 29 7.30 17.48 0.25
C THR A 29 6.80 16.85 -1.03
N HIS A 30 6.86 15.52 -1.13
CA HIS A 30 6.45 14.84 -2.37
C HIS A 30 5.26 13.93 -2.11
N MET A 31 4.14 14.25 -2.70
CA MET A 31 2.94 13.43 -2.58
C MET A 31 2.77 12.63 -3.87
N ILE A 32 2.43 11.36 -3.73
CA ILE A 32 2.22 10.50 -4.88
C ILE A 32 0.74 10.31 -5.14
N THR A 33 0.41 10.01 -6.40
CA THR A 33 -0.97 9.75 -6.78
C THR A 33 -1.33 8.30 -6.48
N ASP A 34 -2.61 7.97 -6.60
CA ASP A 34 -3.06 6.60 -6.43
C ASP A 34 -2.40 5.67 -7.43
N TYR A 35 -2.23 6.13 -8.65
CA TYR A 35 -1.59 5.34 -9.68
C TYR A 35 -0.15 4.98 -9.29
N GLU A 36 0.58 5.97 -8.80
CA GLU A 36 1.95 5.75 -8.36
C GLU A 36 2.01 4.83 -7.14
N ALA A 37 1.07 5.00 -6.23
CA ALA A 37 0.99 4.13 -5.07
C ALA A 37 0.76 2.68 -5.48
N ASP A 38 -0.13 2.44 -6.42
CA ASP A 38 -0.38 1.10 -6.92
C ASP A 38 0.85 0.50 -7.58
N LYS A 39 1.60 1.31 -8.30
CA LYS A 39 2.83 0.84 -8.91
C LYS A 39 3.86 0.43 -7.87
N LEU A 40 3.97 1.19 -6.80
CA LEU A 40 4.89 0.85 -5.73
C LEU A 40 4.46 -0.44 -5.02
N VAL A 41 3.16 -0.59 -4.80
CA VAL A 41 2.64 -1.81 -4.18
C VAL A 41 2.98 -3.02 -5.04
N GLU A 42 2.81 -2.90 -6.34
CA GLU A 42 3.14 -3.98 -7.25
C GLU A 42 4.61 -4.34 -7.17
N ALA A 43 5.46 -3.34 -7.03
CA ALA A 43 6.90 -3.54 -6.99
C ALA A 43 7.35 -4.26 -5.71
N PHE A 44 6.59 -4.13 -4.63
CA PHE A 44 6.94 -4.82 -3.39
C PHE A 44 6.77 -6.34 -3.48
N GLY A 45 5.88 -6.80 -4.34
CA GLY A 45 5.63 -8.22 -4.47
C GLY A 45 4.51 -8.71 -3.58
N GLU A 46 3.94 -9.84 -3.97
CA GLU A 46 2.75 -10.37 -3.30
C GLU A 46 2.97 -10.70 -1.84
N GLU A 47 4.06 -11.36 -1.54
CA GLU A 47 4.33 -11.78 -0.17
C GLU A 47 4.49 -10.58 0.76
N THR A 48 5.26 -9.59 0.31
CA THR A 48 5.47 -8.39 1.10
C THR A 48 4.17 -7.65 1.35
N VAL A 49 3.34 -7.56 0.33
CA VAL A 49 2.06 -6.88 0.43
C VAL A 49 1.14 -7.58 1.44
N TYR A 50 1.06 -8.89 1.40
CA TYR A 50 0.24 -9.60 2.36
C TYR A 50 0.75 -9.42 3.79
N ASN A 51 2.05 -9.36 3.96
CA ASN A 51 2.62 -9.10 5.27
C ASN A 51 2.29 -7.70 5.77
N MET A 52 2.29 -6.73 4.88
CA MET A 52 1.90 -5.38 5.22
C MET A 52 0.45 -5.32 5.68
N LEU A 53 -0.43 -6.01 4.98
CA LEU A 53 -1.83 -6.04 5.35
C LEU A 53 -2.04 -6.69 6.70
N LYS A 54 -1.33 -7.77 6.97
CA LYS A 54 -1.43 -8.44 8.26
C LYS A 54 -0.99 -7.54 9.40
N SER A 55 0.14 -6.88 9.23
CA SER A 55 0.67 -6.01 10.25
C SER A 55 -0.28 -4.88 10.58
N ASN A 56 -0.84 -4.29 9.56
CA ASN A 56 -1.66 -3.12 9.78
C ASN A 56 -3.05 -3.45 10.27
N VAL A 57 -3.53 -4.62 9.97
CA VAL A 57 -4.81 -5.04 10.51
C VAL A 57 -4.72 -5.16 12.01
N GLY A 58 -3.61 -5.67 12.49
CA GLY A 58 -3.45 -5.84 13.92
C GLY A 58 -3.27 -4.55 14.66
N THR A 59 -2.65 -3.55 14.06
CA THR A 59 -2.42 -2.31 14.74
C THR A 59 -3.61 -1.38 14.69
N ASN A 60 -4.44 -1.50 13.77
CA ASN A 60 -5.59 -0.68 13.68
C ASN A 60 -5.32 0.74 13.84
N VAL A 61 -4.44 1.20 13.14
CA VAL A 61 -4.05 2.45 13.33
C VAL A 61 -4.96 3.41 12.91
N ASP A 62 -5.76 3.46 12.52
CA ASP A 62 -6.51 4.43 12.17
C ASP A 62 -6.89 5.19 12.80
#